data_3c0bd4769117639432ae3105e7804906
#
_entry.id   3c0bd4769117639432ae3105e7804906
#
_cell.length_a   1.000
_cell.length_b   1.000
_cell.length_c   1.000
_cell.angle_alpha   90.00
_cell.angle_beta   90.00
_cell.angle_gamma   90.00
#
_symmetry.space_group_name_H-M   'P 1'
#
loop_
_entity.id
_entity.type
_entity.pdbx_description
1 polymer ?
#
loop_
_entity_poly.entity_id
_entity_poly.type
_entity_poly.pdbx_seq_one_letter_code
_entity_poly.pdbx_strand_id
1 'polypeptide(L)'
;MNTITGGGTMLKLFGNKRKKKGRGWLKVFAFRLNGRDKDNPSELLEGYEGFIFACVNIIASRVAGTKLRLFRREGDTEREVLSHPLLDLIREPNPYITQYTFLYLTQAWMELTGNAYWVRTGRELWPLPPQWVRVVAGQWPKVIQGYMYNPPWLAEAMFFSDEEVIHFKRPNPQDPIYYGASTLRAAFGETEFWRLAGEYRNNRLENGGVPPAAVVLSEEASPEDMERIRAEFQRLHQGTANAGRPAILPPGTEMRLLEVPPVDREFAEAMRLTRENILAIFGVPGSKLGLVQDVNRANAEANDLTFLNEVIKPRLRFLEDILNSEITYLYGDSLTLRFDDPLPRDWEFALRKVETLVTLGVMSLEEARREMELE
;
A
#
# COMPACT_ATOMS: atom_id res chain seq x y z
N MET A 1 50.35 -6.74 -50.17
CA MET A 1 50.33 -7.93 -51.06
C MET A 1 49.15 -8.76 -50.75
N ASN A 2 48.29 -8.89 -51.75
CA ASN A 2 47.18 -9.85 -51.95
C ASN A 2 45.92 -9.82 -51.02
N THR A 3 44.97 -9.07 -51.45
CA THR A 3 43.64 -9.41 -52.04
C THR A 3 43.33 -10.90 -52.19
N ILE A 4 42.11 -11.34 -51.75
CA ILE A 4 41.14 -12.14 -52.56
C ILE A 4 39.79 -12.12 -51.81
N THR A 5 38.85 -11.58 -52.42
CA THR A 5 37.46 -11.65 -52.78
C THR A 5 36.82 -13.07 -52.79
N GLY A 6 35.57 -13.11 -52.50
CA GLY A 6 34.57 -14.12 -52.90
C GLY A 6 33.65 -14.50 -51.75
N GLY A 7 32.38 -14.33 -51.76
CA GLY A 7 31.40 -14.51 -52.79
C GLY A 7 30.28 -15.34 -52.23
N GLY A 8 29.14 -14.78 -52.06
CA GLY A 8 27.75 -15.24 -52.13
C GLY A 8 27.32 -16.60 -51.52
N THR A 9 26.25 -16.58 -50.79
CA THR A 9 25.09 -17.39 -51.16
C THR A 9 23.87 -17.01 -50.29
N MET A 10 22.86 -16.46 -50.92
CA MET A 10 21.52 -16.26 -50.43
C MET A 10 20.87 -17.64 -50.19
N LEU A 11 20.43 -17.89 -48.99
CA LEU A 11 19.47 -18.99 -48.70
C LEU A 11 18.17 -18.36 -48.22
N LYS A 12 17.22 -18.24 -49.14
CA LYS A 12 15.80 -18.03 -48.86
C LYS A 12 15.26 -19.28 -48.12
N LEU A 13 14.83 -19.14 -46.90
CA LEU A 13 13.98 -20.10 -46.24
C LEU A 13 12.60 -19.50 -46.02
N PHE A 14 11.65 -20.02 -46.80
CA PHE A 14 10.24 -19.80 -46.63
C PHE A 14 9.79 -20.35 -45.27
N GLY A 15 9.44 -19.47 -44.33
CA GLY A 15 8.86 -19.82 -43.05
C GLY A 15 7.40 -19.38 -42.98
N ASN A 16 6.56 -20.35 -42.95
CA ASN A 16 5.10 -20.35 -42.88
C ASN A 16 4.55 -19.37 -41.83
N LYS A 17 3.84 -18.33 -42.26
CA LYS A 17 3.09 -17.41 -41.39
C LYS A 17 1.84 -18.11 -40.83
N ARG A 18 1.96 -18.82 -39.73
CA ARG A 18 0.81 -19.10 -38.87
C ARG A 18 0.41 -17.82 -38.16
N LYS A 19 -0.73 -17.23 -38.57
CA LYS A 19 -1.37 -16.09 -37.89
C LYS A 19 -1.70 -16.50 -36.45
N LYS A 20 -0.95 -16.06 -35.47
CA LYS A 20 -1.36 -16.05 -34.06
C LYS A 20 -2.36 -14.89 -33.87
N LYS A 21 -3.66 -15.18 -34.03
CA LYS A 21 -4.73 -14.36 -33.47
C LYS A 21 -4.64 -14.51 -31.94
N GLY A 22 -4.37 -13.45 -31.20
CA GLY A 22 -4.41 -13.48 -29.73
C GLY A 22 -3.44 -12.54 -28.99
N ARG A 23 -2.71 -11.64 -29.68
CA ARG A 23 -1.71 -10.78 -29.03
C ARG A 23 -2.01 -9.26 -29.05
N GLY A 24 -3.20 -8.85 -29.47
CA GLY A 24 -3.57 -7.43 -29.52
C GLY A 24 -3.77 -6.78 -28.17
N TRP A 25 -4.33 -7.50 -27.25
CA TRP A 25 -4.73 -7.01 -25.92
C TRP A 25 -3.53 -6.75 -24.99
N LEU A 26 -2.57 -7.65 -24.98
CA LEU A 26 -1.36 -7.51 -24.16
C LEU A 26 -0.48 -6.31 -24.56
N LYS A 27 -0.49 -5.89 -25.83
CA LYS A 27 0.28 -4.74 -26.29
C LYS A 27 -0.33 -3.41 -25.87
N VAL A 28 -1.65 -3.30 -25.78
CA VAL A 28 -2.33 -2.07 -25.31
C VAL A 28 -2.11 -1.89 -23.81
N PHE A 29 -2.14 -2.97 -23.03
CA PHE A 29 -1.84 -2.94 -21.60
C PHE A 29 -0.36 -2.61 -21.32
N ALA A 30 0.56 -3.23 -22.03
CA ALA A 30 1.99 -2.99 -21.83
C ALA A 30 2.42 -1.54 -22.18
N PHE A 31 1.73 -0.85 -23.10
CA PHE A 31 2.09 0.50 -23.51
C PHE A 31 1.70 1.58 -22.50
N ARG A 32 0.71 1.33 -21.61
CA ARG A 32 0.31 2.27 -20.53
C ARG A 32 0.94 1.98 -19.18
N LEU A 33 1.44 0.77 -18.92
CA LEU A 33 2.18 0.43 -17.72
C LEU A 33 3.55 1.14 -17.62
N ASN A 34 4.08 1.64 -18.74
CA ASN A 34 5.36 2.35 -18.78
C ASN A 34 5.32 3.84 -18.38
N GLY A 35 4.18 4.35 -17.92
CA GLY A 35 4.02 5.78 -17.60
C GLY A 35 4.14 6.15 -16.13
N ARG A 36 4.02 5.20 -15.18
CA ARG A 36 4.16 5.46 -13.75
C ARG A 36 5.45 4.87 -13.21
N ASP A 37 6.19 5.69 -12.47
CA ASP A 37 7.40 5.27 -11.78
C ASP A 37 7.04 4.66 -10.42
N LYS A 38 7.04 3.33 -10.35
CA LYS A 38 6.77 2.56 -9.12
C LYS A 38 7.74 2.84 -7.97
N ASP A 39 8.81 3.58 -8.23
CA ASP A 39 9.83 3.94 -7.27
C ASP A 39 9.72 5.41 -6.83
N ASN A 40 8.81 6.18 -7.45
CA ASN A 40 8.54 7.57 -7.10
C ASN A 40 7.57 7.66 -5.90
N PRO A 41 7.98 8.20 -4.74
CA PRO A 41 7.12 8.32 -3.56
C PRO A 41 5.83 9.11 -3.81
N SER A 42 5.84 10.12 -4.69
CA SER A 42 4.62 10.88 -5.03
C SER A 42 3.59 10.00 -5.72
N GLU A 43 4.01 9.19 -6.69
CA GLU A 43 3.11 8.28 -7.42
C GLU A 43 2.60 7.13 -6.54
N LEU A 44 3.44 6.66 -5.60
CA LEU A 44 3.01 5.67 -4.60
C LEU A 44 1.95 6.25 -3.66
N LEU A 45 2.09 7.52 -3.26
CA LEU A 45 1.08 8.17 -2.40
C LEU A 45 -0.23 8.46 -3.13
N GLU A 46 -0.21 8.72 -4.45
CA GLU A 46 -1.43 8.80 -5.26
C GLU A 46 -2.21 7.47 -5.30
N GLY A 47 -1.54 6.34 -5.10
CA GLY A 47 -2.17 5.03 -4.97
C GLY A 47 -2.88 4.79 -3.62
N TYR A 48 -2.88 5.76 -2.70
CA TYR A 48 -3.54 5.66 -1.39
C TYR A 48 -5.05 5.86 -1.51
N GLU A 49 -5.71 4.94 -2.19
CA GLU A 49 -7.16 4.94 -2.43
C GLU A 49 -7.73 3.51 -2.43
N GLY A 50 -9.04 3.37 -2.40
CA GLY A 50 -9.74 2.08 -2.50
C GLY A 50 -9.28 1.06 -1.46
N PHE A 51 -8.92 -0.14 -1.90
CA PHE A 51 -8.46 -1.23 -1.01
C PHE A 51 -7.10 -0.95 -0.39
N ILE A 52 -6.23 -0.19 -1.06
CA ILE A 52 -4.96 0.23 -0.48
C ILE A 52 -5.20 1.12 0.74
N PHE A 53 -6.08 2.13 0.58
CA PHE A 53 -6.50 2.96 1.71
C PHE A 53 -7.01 2.10 2.88
N ALA A 54 -7.91 1.16 2.60
CA ALA A 54 -8.50 0.31 3.62
C ALA A 54 -7.45 -0.54 4.36
N CYS A 55 -6.53 -1.18 3.64
CA CYS A 55 -5.46 -1.98 4.23
C CYS A 55 -4.50 -1.13 5.08
N VAL A 56 -4.00 -0.03 4.52
CA VAL A 56 -3.06 0.85 5.21
C VAL A 56 -3.71 1.49 6.44
N ASN A 57 -4.98 1.94 6.32
CA ASN A 57 -5.71 2.52 7.43
C ASN A 57 -5.89 1.54 8.60
N ILE A 58 -6.26 0.28 8.32
CA ILE A 58 -6.39 -0.76 9.36
C ILE A 58 -5.05 -1.01 10.06
N ILE A 59 -3.97 -1.17 9.30
CA ILE A 59 -2.63 -1.41 9.85
C ILE A 59 -2.15 -0.20 10.66
N ALA A 60 -2.19 0.99 10.08
CA ALA A 60 -1.69 2.22 10.71
C ALA A 60 -2.50 2.59 11.96
N SER A 61 -3.83 2.45 11.91
CA SER A 61 -4.70 2.69 13.07
C SER A 61 -4.41 1.72 14.21
N ARG A 62 -4.16 0.44 13.89
CA ARG A 62 -3.87 -0.55 14.91
C ARG A 62 -2.52 -0.31 15.57
N VAL A 63 -1.48 0.01 14.77
CA VAL A 63 -0.16 0.36 15.27
C VAL A 63 -0.23 1.62 16.14
N ALA A 64 -0.86 2.69 15.65
CA ALA A 64 -0.99 3.96 16.36
C ALA A 64 -1.81 3.87 17.66
N GLY A 65 -2.80 2.97 17.69
CA GLY A 65 -3.65 2.73 18.86
C GLY A 65 -3.02 1.80 19.91
N THR A 66 -1.87 1.16 19.62
CA THR A 66 -1.18 0.33 20.60
C THR A 66 -0.39 1.20 21.57
N LYS A 67 -0.58 0.97 22.87
CA LYS A 67 0.05 1.78 23.92
C LYS A 67 1.56 1.59 23.90
N LEU A 68 2.30 2.69 23.94
CA LEU A 68 3.77 2.71 24.08
C LEU A 68 4.13 3.00 25.53
N ARG A 69 4.99 2.17 26.11
CA ARG A 69 5.47 2.27 27.50
C ARG A 69 6.97 2.46 27.54
N LEU A 70 7.44 3.05 28.61
CA LEU A 70 8.86 3.21 28.90
C LEU A 70 9.24 2.35 30.10
N PHE A 71 10.30 1.59 29.96
CA PHE A 71 10.86 0.77 31.02
C PHE A 71 12.27 1.23 31.36
N ARG A 72 12.63 1.10 32.65
CA ARG A 72 14.00 1.30 33.13
C ARG A 72 14.54 -0.02 33.65
N ARG A 73 15.71 -0.38 33.18
CA ARG A 73 16.45 -1.53 33.69
C ARG A 73 17.22 -1.15 34.96
N GLU A 74 16.94 -1.87 36.04
CA GLU A 74 17.61 -1.73 37.36
C GLU A 74 18.21 -3.08 37.70
N GLY A 75 19.47 -3.33 37.30
CA GLY A 75 20.12 -4.64 37.42
C GLY A 75 19.43 -5.69 36.54
N ASP A 76 18.89 -6.74 37.16
CA ASP A 76 18.18 -7.83 36.48
C ASP A 76 16.64 -7.61 36.38
N THR A 77 16.15 -6.49 36.92
CA THR A 77 14.70 -6.17 36.87
C THR A 77 14.44 -5.01 35.97
N GLU A 78 13.24 -5.01 35.35
CA GLU A 78 12.70 -3.89 34.59
C GLU A 78 11.53 -3.28 35.35
N ARG A 79 11.47 -1.95 35.41
CA ARG A 79 10.39 -1.21 36.05
C ARG A 79 9.79 -0.25 35.04
N GLU A 80 8.46 -0.19 34.96
CA GLU A 80 7.76 0.80 34.14
C GLU A 80 7.97 2.22 34.69
N VAL A 81 8.27 3.16 33.80
CA VAL A 81 8.45 4.59 34.08
C VAL A 81 7.22 5.33 33.59
N LEU A 82 6.39 5.81 34.52
CA LEU A 82 5.11 6.46 34.17
C LEU A 82 5.25 7.92 33.77
N SER A 83 6.33 8.61 34.18
CA SER A 83 6.59 10.01 33.85
C SER A 83 8.05 10.20 33.48
N HIS A 84 8.29 10.71 32.27
CA HIS A 84 9.64 10.97 31.75
C HIS A 84 9.57 11.92 30.55
N PRO A 85 10.54 12.84 30.36
CA PRO A 85 10.57 13.77 29.22
C PRO A 85 10.49 13.07 27.84
N LEU A 86 10.99 11.85 27.69
CA LEU A 86 10.86 11.05 26.48
C LEU A 86 9.42 10.66 26.19
N LEU A 87 8.64 10.28 27.22
CA LEU A 87 7.21 9.99 27.06
C LEU A 87 6.41 11.23 26.68
N ASP A 88 6.75 12.38 27.27
CA ASP A 88 6.12 13.66 26.97
C ASP A 88 6.41 14.07 25.52
N LEU A 89 7.66 13.91 25.05
CA LEU A 89 8.06 14.17 23.68
C LEU A 89 7.28 13.29 22.67
N ILE A 90 7.06 12.02 22.98
CA ILE A 90 6.32 11.12 22.08
C ILE A 90 4.81 11.40 22.13
N ARG A 91 4.29 11.74 23.33
CA ARG A 91 2.86 12.06 23.52
C ARG A 91 2.46 13.33 22.79
N GLU A 92 3.32 14.35 22.86
CA GLU A 92 3.14 15.66 22.24
C GLU A 92 4.37 15.98 21.39
N PRO A 93 4.54 15.33 20.22
CA PRO A 93 5.74 15.47 19.41
C PRO A 93 5.95 16.90 18.89
N ASN A 94 4.85 17.63 18.65
CA ASN A 94 4.84 19.04 18.29
C ASN A 94 3.44 19.62 18.56
N PRO A 95 3.27 20.98 18.50
CA PRO A 95 2.00 21.63 18.84
C PRO A 95 0.79 21.30 17.95
N TYR A 96 0.99 20.62 16.83
CA TYR A 96 -0.06 20.41 15.82
C TYR A 96 -0.54 18.96 15.73
N ILE A 97 0.26 17.98 16.20
CA ILE A 97 0.03 16.56 15.95
C ILE A 97 0.11 15.79 17.26
N THR A 98 -0.86 14.93 17.52
CA THR A 98 -0.86 14.00 18.67
C THR A 98 -0.01 12.77 18.39
N GLN A 99 0.38 12.03 19.45
CA GLN A 99 1.07 10.73 19.33
C GLN A 99 0.38 9.79 18.34
N TYR A 100 -0.95 9.67 18.43
CA TYR A 100 -1.71 8.78 17.55
C TYR A 100 -1.51 9.16 16.07
N THR A 101 -1.71 10.43 15.74
CA THR A 101 -1.55 10.92 14.36
C THR A 101 -0.11 10.77 13.90
N PHE A 102 0.86 11.00 14.76
CA PHE A 102 2.28 10.89 14.48
C PHE A 102 2.69 9.46 14.12
N LEU A 103 2.30 8.48 14.93
CA LEU A 103 2.55 7.06 14.69
C LEU A 103 1.74 6.52 13.50
N TYR A 104 0.49 6.99 13.33
CA TYR A 104 -0.34 6.64 12.17
C TYR A 104 0.34 7.05 10.86
N LEU A 105 0.78 8.31 10.74
CA LEU A 105 1.46 8.81 9.55
C LEU A 105 2.76 8.04 9.30
N THR A 106 3.53 7.76 10.33
CA THR A 106 4.77 6.98 10.23
C THR A 106 4.50 5.61 9.63
N GLN A 107 3.54 4.87 10.18
CA GLN A 107 3.22 3.54 9.70
C GLN A 107 2.60 3.57 8.29
N ALA A 108 1.71 4.53 8.01
CA ALA A 108 1.10 4.69 6.70
C ALA A 108 2.16 4.96 5.62
N TRP A 109 3.10 5.87 5.86
CA TRP A 109 4.18 6.14 4.92
C TRP A 109 5.12 4.95 4.72
N MET A 110 5.39 4.19 5.78
CA MET A 110 6.18 2.97 5.66
C MET A 110 5.48 1.90 4.80
N GLU A 111 4.16 1.76 4.88
CA GLU A 111 3.42 0.86 3.98
C GLU A 111 3.43 1.37 2.54
N LEU A 112 3.23 2.67 2.33
CA LEU A 112 3.08 3.27 1.01
C LEU A 112 4.42 3.44 0.29
N THR A 113 5.47 3.93 0.98
CA THR A 113 6.75 4.28 0.35
C THR A 113 7.93 3.45 0.85
N GLY A 114 7.75 2.65 1.90
CA GLY A 114 8.82 1.94 2.59
C GLY A 114 9.64 2.82 3.55
N ASN A 115 9.35 4.13 3.62
CA ASN A 115 10.14 5.11 4.35
C ASN A 115 9.24 6.07 5.13
N ALA A 116 9.68 6.46 6.34
CA ALA A 116 9.13 7.58 7.07
C ALA A 116 10.28 8.36 7.72
N TYR A 117 10.11 9.65 7.89
CA TYR A 117 11.17 10.53 8.38
C TYR A 117 10.64 11.43 9.49
N TRP A 118 11.39 11.52 10.58
CA TRP A 118 11.17 12.50 11.63
C TRP A 118 12.38 13.38 11.73
N VAL A 119 12.20 14.69 11.78
CA VAL A 119 13.27 15.63 12.08
C VAL A 119 13.17 16.08 13.54
N ARG A 120 14.30 16.12 14.20
CA ARG A 120 14.44 16.64 15.58
C ARG A 120 14.81 18.10 15.52
N THR A 121 13.94 18.96 16.07
CA THR A 121 14.17 20.39 16.18
C THR A 121 14.03 20.82 17.64
N GLY A 122 15.15 20.97 18.33
CA GLY A 122 15.14 21.31 19.75
C GLY A 122 14.48 20.23 20.60
N ARG A 123 13.26 20.52 21.11
CA ARG A 123 12.46 19.58 21.91
C ARG A 123 11.25 19.01 21.19
N GLU A 124 11.23 19.10 19.88
CA GLU A 124 10.09 18.67 19.06
C GLU A 124 10.50 17.64 18.02
N LEU A 125 9.53 16.81 17.61
CA LEU A 125 9.64 15.88 16.52
C LEU A 125 8.63 16.24 15.42
N TRP A 126 9.12 16.40 14.21
CA TRP A 126 8.29 16.76 13.05
C TRP A 126 8.32 15.67 12.01
N PRO A 127 7.15 15.16 11.60
CA PRO A 127 7.09 14.16 10.54
C PRO A 127 7.29 14.83 9.19
N LEU A 128 8.21 14.32 8.38
CA LEU A 128 8.46 14.81 7.03
C LEU A 128 7.82 13.88 6.00
N PRO A 129 6.89 14.37 5.16
CA PRO A 129 6.29 13.58 4.09
C PRO A 129 7.35 13.04 3.12
N PRO A 130 7.38 11.70 2.88
CA PRO A 130 8.45 11.04 2.13
C PRO A 130 8.65 11.54 0.71
N GLN A 131 7.58 12.01 0.04
CA GLN A 131 7.65 12.54 -1.32
C GLN A 131 8.51 13.80 -1.46
N TRP A 132 8.79 14.48 -0.35
CA TRP A 132 9.59 15.71 -0.33
C TRP A 132 10.96 15.50 0.30
N VAL A 133 11.30 14.27 0.67
CA VAL A 133 12.58 13.93 1.28
C VAL A 133 13.44 13.15 0.30
N ARG A 134 14.69 13.58 0.12
CA ARG A 134 15.71 12.87 -0.63
C ARG A 134 16.90 12.59 0.27
N VAL A 135 17.35 11.34 0.29
CA VAL A 135 18.59 10.95 0.96
C VAL A 135 19.78 11.50 0.18
N VAL A 136 20.68 12.18 0.87
CA VAL A 136 21.92 12.69 0.30
C VAL A 136 23.04 11.70 0.61
N ALA A 137 23.56 11.08 -0.45
CA ALA A 137 24.65 10.11 -0.33
C ALA A 137 25.94 10.80 0.14
N GLY A 138 26.62 10.15 1.06
CA GLY A 138 27.92 10.55 1.57
C GLY A 138 29.06 9.76 0.92
N GLN A 139 30.22 9.83 1.55
CA GLN A 139 31.40 9.05 1.18
C GLN A 139 31.71 8.05 2.29
N TRP A 140 32.17 6.86 1.88
CA TRP A 140 32.58 5.84 2.86
C TRP A 140 33.60 6.40 3.87
N PRO A 141 33.46 6.15 5.18
CA PRO A 141 32.50 5.24 5.82
C PRO A 141 31.12 5.85 6.12
N LYS A 142 30.95 7.17 6.01
CA LYS A 142 29.67 7.86 6.23
C LYS A 142 28.84 7.87 4.96
N VAL A 143 28.13 6.78 4.67
CA VAL A 143 27.41 6.57 3.40
C VAL A 143 26.16 7.45 3.24
N ILE A 144 25.58 7.98 4.32
CA ILE A 144 24.52 8.98 4.32
C ILE A 144 25.09 10.27 4.90
N GLN A 145 25.05 11.36 4.13
CA GLN A 145 25.46 12.68 4.59
C GLN A 145 24.33 13.41 5.32
N GLY A 146 23.09 13.18 4.90
CA GLY A 146 21.91 13.80 5.44
C GLY A 146 20.71 13.68 4.50
N TYR A 147 19.76 14.58 4.65
CA TYR A 147 18.48 14.56 3.98
C TYR A 147 18.13 15.94 3.44
N MET A 148 17.70 15.99 2.19
CA MET A 148 17.19 17.21 1.57
C MET A 148 15.66 17.18 1.61
N TYR A 149 15.05 18.16 2.25
CA TYR A 149 13.62 18.35 2.33
C TYR A 149 13.17 19.51 1.46
N ASN A 150 12.33 19.22 0.46
CA ASN A 150 11.92 20.18 -0.56
C ASN A 150 10.40 20.14 -0.81
N PRO A 151 9.55 20.62 0.12
CA PRO A 151 8.13 20.71 -0.10
C PRO A 151 7.76 21.89 -1.02
N PRO A 152 6.62 21.84 -1.73
CA PRO A 152 6.24 22.83 -2.77
C PRO A 152 6.06 24.27 -2.26
N TRP A 153 5.83 24.45 -0.97
CA TRP A 153 5.64 25.78 -0.36
C TRP A 153 6.91 26.45 0.15
N LEU A 154 8.04 25.74 0.14
CA LEU A 154 9.32 26.35 0.47
C LEU A 154 10.00 26.87 -0.79
N ALA A 155 10.57 28.08 -0.70
CA ALA A 155 11.33 28.67 -1.80
C ALA A 155 12.66 27.96 -2.05
N GLU A 156 13.29 27.44 -0.99
CA GLU A 156 14.56 26.73 -1.03
C GLU A 156 14.46 25.44 -0.24
N ALA A 157 15.16 24.40 -0.71
CA ALA A 157 15.23 23.12 -0.03
C ALA A 157 16.02 23.26 1.29
N MET A 158 15.54 22.58 2.33
CA MET A 158 16.23 22.51 3.63
C MET A 158 17.10 21.25 3.67
N PHE A 159 18.31 21.39 4.17
CA PHE A 159 19.20 20.28 4.46
C PHE A 159 19.19 19.97 5.94
N PHE A 160 19.03 18.68 6.27
CA PHE A 160 19.19 18.14 7.62
C PHE A 160 20.32 17.12 7.61
N SER A 161 21.17 17.15 8.60
CA SER A 161 22.19 16.13 8.81
C SER A 161 21.57 14.77 9.14
N ASP A 162 22.31 13.69 9.02
CA ASP A 162 21.87 12.36 9.42
C ASP A 162 21.57 12.25 10.92
N GLU A 163 22.22 13.05 11.76
CA GLU A 163 21.96 13.11 13.19
C GLU A 163 20.64 13.82 13.55
N GLU A 164 20.14 14.70 12.69
CA GLU A 164 18.87 15.41 12.92
C GLU A 164 17.66 14.63 12.47
N VAL A 165 17.81 13.61 11.61
CA VAL A 165 16.70 12.87 11.01
C VAL A 165 16.68 11.42 11.47
N ILE A 166 15.54 11.00 12.01
CA ILE A 166 15.25 9.60 12.26
C ILE A 166 14.59 9.03 11.02
N HIS A 167 15.26 8.08 10.38
CA HIS A 167 14.78 7.45 9.17
C HIS A 167 14.23 6.05 9.47
N PHE A 168 12.91 5.91 9.49
CA PHE A 168 12.22 4.63 9.53
C PHE A 168 12.25 4.01 8.14
N LYS A 169 13.07 2.99 7.97
CA LYS A 169 13.35 2.38 6.68
C LYS A 169 13.10 0.88 6.75
N ARG A 170 12.06 0.40 6.04
CA ARG A 170 11.77 -1.03 5.97
C ARG A 170 12.92 -1.80 5.30
N PRO A 171 13.23 -3.01 5.75
CA PRO A 171 14.26 -3.83 5.11
C PRO A 171 14.03 -3.95 3.59
N ASN A 172 15.06 -3.61 2.81
CA ASN A 172 15.03 -3.63 1.36
C ASN A 172 16.25 -4.41 0.82
N PRO A 173 16.09 -5.64 0.32
CA PRO A 173 17.20 -6.41 -0.23
C PRO A 173 17.85 -5.78 -1.47
N GLN A 174 17.15 -4.89 -2.17
CA GLN A 174 17.67 -4.21 -3.38
C GLN A 174 18.44 -2.93 -3.03
N ASP A 175 18.10 -2.29 -1.90
CA ASP A 175 18.76 -1.08 -1.39
C ASP A 175 18.79 -1.12 0.14
N PRO A 176 19.78 -1.76 0.75
CA PRO A 176 19.83 -1.90 2.20
C PRO A 176 20.20 -0.60 2.94
N ILE A 177 20.64 0.44 2.22
CA ILE A 177 21.23 1.63 2.82
C ILE A 177 20.33 2.86 2.70
N TYR A 178 19.87 3.19 1.49
CA TYR A 178 19.24 4.50 1.25
C TYR A 178 17.73 4.49 1.40
N TYR A 179 17.03 3.51 0.81
CA TYR A 179 15.57 3.50 0.80
C TYR A 179 14.95 2.16 1.16
N GLY A 180 13.88 2.21 1.92
CA GLY A 180 13.12 1.06 2.35
C GLY A 180 12.23 0.46 1.24
N ALA A 181 11.84 -0.80 1.41
CA ALA A 181 10.91 -1.49 0.52
C ALA A 181 9.45 -1.13 0.82
N SER A 182 8.74 -0.60 -0.16
CA SER A 182 7.31 -0.31 -0.08
C SER A 182 6.46 -1.57 -0.22
N THR A 183 5.43 -1.73 0.63
CA THR A 183 4.41 -2.77 0.46
C THR A 183 3.57 -2.49 -0.78
N LEU A 184 3.23 -1.22 -1.00
CA LEU A 184 2.45 -0.80 -2.17
C LEU A 184 3.19 -1.04 -3.49
N ARG A 185 4.53 -0.86 -3.51
CA ARG A 185 5.34 -1.20 -4.69
C ARG A 185 5.19 -2.69 -5.07
N ALA A 186 5.09 -3.57 -4.07
CA ALA A 186 4.86 -4.98 -4.33
C ALA A 186 3.47 -5.25 -4.94
N ALA A 187 2.47 -4.44 -4.59
CA ALA A 187 1.10 -4.50 -5.12
C ALA A 187 0.88 -3.61 -6.36
N PHE A 188 1.93 -3.04 -6.94
CA PHE A 188 1.78 -2.02 -8.00
C PHE A 188 1.04 -2.53 -9.24
N GLY A 189 1.28 -3.78 -9.64
CA GLY A 189 0.57 -4.41 -10.76
C GLY A 189 -0.93 -4.54 -10.53
N GLU A 190 -1.31 -4.94 -9.34
CA GLU A 190 -2.70 -5.09 -8.91
C GLU A 190 -3.41 -3.74 -8.81
N THR A 191 -2.74 -2.72 -8.29
CA THR A 191 -3.31 -1.36 -8.22
C THR A 191 -3.51 -0.75 -9.58
N GLU A 192 -2.56 -0.89 -10.51
CA GLU A 192 -2.72 -0.42 -11.89
C GLU A 192 -3.83 -1.16 -12.63
N PHE A 193 -3.94 -2.48 -12.45
CA PHE A 193 -5.06 -3.23 -13.00
C PHE A 193 -6.40 -2.71 -12.45
N TRP A 194 -6.50 -2.49 -11.13
CA TRP A 194 -7.71 -1.98 -10.47
C TRP A 194 -8.11 -0.60 -11.00
N ARG A 195 -7.15 0.31 -11.16
CA ARG A 195 -7.36 1.65 -11.72
C ARG A 195 -7.87 1.59 -13.17
N LEU A 196 -7.19 0.82 -14.03
CA LEU A 196 -7.57 0.65 -15.44
C LEU A 196 -8.94 -0.03 -15.58
N ALA A 197 -9.24 -0.98 -14.72
CA ALA A 197 -10.54 -1.63 -14.66
C ALA A 197 -11.66 -0.65 -14.26
N GLY A 198 -11.36 0.25 -13.31
CA GLY A 198 -12.27 1.34 -12.94
C GLY A 198 -12.52 2.32 -14.09
N GLU A 199 -11.46 2.75 -14.77
CA GLU A 199 -11.57 3.62 -15.96
C GLU A 199 -12.39 2.95 -17.08
N TYR A 200 -12.13 1.69 -17.38
CA TYR A 200 -12.89 0.92 -18.35
C TYR A 200 -14.39 0.88 -18.02
N ARG A 201 -14.71 0.58 -16.75
CA ARG A 201 -16.10 0.56 -16.27
C ARG A 201 -16.76 1.94 -16.39
N ASN A 202 -16.07 3.00 -15.97
CA ASN A 202 -16.59 4.36 -16.02
C ASN A 202 -16.83 4.80 -17.48
N ASN A 203 -15.86 4.57 -18.36
CA ASN A 203 -15.99 4.87 -19.78
C ASN A 203 -17.17 4.10 -20.43
N ARG A 204 -17.38 2.84 -20.01
CA ARG A 204 -18.52 2.04 -20.48
C ARG A 204 -19.86 2.60 -20.00
N LEU A 205 -19.93 3.09 -18.76
CA LEU A 205 -21.13 3.73 -18.22
C LEU A 205 -21.40 5.09 -18.87
N GLU A 206 -20.37 5.90 -19.08
CA GLU A 206 -20.47 7.20 -19.75
C GLU A 206 -20.92 7.08 -21.21
N ASN A 207 -20.46 6.06 -21.91
CA ASN A 207 -20.84 5.75 -23.27
C ASN A 207 -22.22 5.03 -23.40
N GLY A 208 -22.99 4.97 -22.29
CA GLY A 208 -24.36 4.48 -22.28
C GLY A 208 -24.51 2.97 -22.21
N GLY A 209 -23.43 2.22 -21.92
CA GLY A 209 -23.46 0.76 -21.81
C GLY A 209 -23.92 0.06 -23.12
N VAL A 210 -23.86 0.77 -24.24
CA VAL A 210 -24.29 0.22 -25.55
C VAL A 210 -23.39 -0.97 -25.85
N PRO A 211 -23.96 -2.15 -26.09
CA PRO A 211 -23.19 -3.26 -26.60
C PRO A 211 -22.47 -2.81 -27.87
N PRO A 212 -21.22 -3.27 -28.12
CA PRO A 212 -20.55 -2.91 -29.35
C PRO A 212 -21.41 -3.31 -30.54
N ALA A 213 -22.03 -2.31 -31.11
CA ALA A 213 -22.89 -2.43 -32.29
C ALA A 213 -22.28 -1.61 -33.42
N ALA A 214 -22.31 -2.13 -34.60
CA ALA A 214 -21.98 -1.39 -35.80
C ALA A 214 -23.29 -0.86 -36.43
N VAL A 215 -23.33 0.44 -36.67
CA VAL A 215 -24.39 1.02 -37.53
C VAL A 215 -23.85 0.94 -38.94
N VAL A 216 -24.46 0.10 -39.75
CA VAL A 216 -24.12 -0.09 -41.18
C VAL A 216 -25.00 0.84 -41.99
N LEU A 217 -24.38 1.69 -42.77
CA LEU A 217 -25.05 2.61 -43.70
C LEU A 217 -25.12 1.99 -45.09
N SER A 218 -26.04 2.48 -45.91
CA SER A 218 -26.11 2.10 -47.33
C SER A 218 -24.84 2.52 -48.06
N GLU A 219 -24.49 1.83 -49.15
CA GLU A 219 -23.31 2.15 -49.99
C GLU A 219 -23.33 3.57 -50.58
N GLU A 220 -24.50 4.18 -50.64
CA GLU A 220 -24.72 5.54 -51.16
C GLU A 220 -24.55 6.64 -50.11
N ALA A 221 -24.27 6.29 -48.85
CA ALA A 221 -24.14 7.27 -47.74
C ALA A 221 -22.88 8.13 -47.92
N SER A 222 -23.08 9.44 -47.89
CA SER A 222 -21.97 10.41 -47.93
C SER A 222 -21.21 10.49 -46.61
N PRO A 223 -19.96 10.99 -46.61
CA PRO A 223 -19.24 11.27 -45.36
C PRO A 223 -19.99 12.21 -44.41
N GLU A 224 -20.81 13.14 -44.98
CA GLU A 224 -21.64 14.08 -44.21
C GLU A 224 -22.82 13.36 -43.53
N ASP A 225 -23.40 12.35 -44.18
CA ASP A 225 -24.43 11.51 -43.56
C ASP A 225 -23.88 10.67 -42.45
N MET A 226 -22.68 10.14 -42.60
CA MET A 226 -21.98 9.39 -41.52
C MET A 226 -21.77 10.26 -40.28
N GLU A 227 -21.31 11.49 -40.45
CA GLU A 227 -21.04 12.38 -39.30
C GLU A 227 -22.36 12.85 -38.65
N ARG A 228 -23.39 13.12 -39.44
CA ARG A 228 -24.73 13.48 -38.94
C ARG A 228 -25.32 12.35 -38.08
N ILE A 229 -25.29 11.12 -38.59
CA ILE A 229 -25.83 9.95 -37.90
C ILE A 229 -25.02 9.68 -36.62
N ARG A 230 -23.69 9.83 -36.67
CA ARG A 230 -22.80 9.73 -35.51
C ARG A 230 -23.19 10.73 -34.43
N ALA A 231 -23.30 12.00 -34.76
CA ALA A 231 -23.65 13.06 -33.84
C ALA A 231 -25.05 12.86 -33.21
N GLU A 232 -26.03 12.44 -34.01
CA GLU A 232 -27.38 12.18 -33.54
C GLU A 232 -27.44 10.94 -32.63
N PHE A 233 -26.73 9.87 -32.98
CA PHE A 233 -26.63 8.66 -32.16
C PHE A 233 -25.96 8.96 -30.82
N GLN A 234 -24.88 9.73 -30.82
CA GLN A 234 -24.22 10.17 -29.58
C GLN A 234 -25.18 11.00 -28.72
N ARG A 235 -25.86 11.97 -29.27
CA ARG A 235 -26.81 12.83 -28.55
C ARG A 235 -27.97 12.05 -27.93
N LEU A 236 -28.47 11.00 -28.56
CA LEU A 236 -29.62 10.23 -28.11
C LEU A 236 -29.29 9.08 -27.18
N HIS A 237 -28.05 8.54 -27.24
CA HIS A 237 -27.67 7.29 -26.57
C HIS A 237 -26.45 7.44 -25.66
N GLN A 238 -25.71 8.54 -25.71
CA GLN A 238 -24.58 8.76 -24.86
C GLN A 238 -25.02 9.30 -23.48
N GLY A 239 -24.37 8.77 -22.41
CA GLY A 239 -24.60 9.17 -21.04
C GLY A 239 -25.65 8.33 -20.29
N THR A 240 -25.52 8.28 -18.98
CA THR A 240 -26.37 7.48 -18.09
C THR A 240 -27.83 7.84 -18.11
N ALA A 241 -28.17 9.13 -18.43
CA ALA A 241 -29.54 9.61 -18.56
C ALA A 241 -30.28 9.05 -19.78
N ASN A 242 -29.57 8.56 -20.77
CA ASN A 242 -30.12 8.01 -22.03
C ASN A 242 -30.03 6.47 -22.06
N ALA A 243 -29.55 5.84 -21.03
CA ALA A 243 -29.41 4.39 -20.97
C ALA A 243 -30.79 3.70 -21.10
N GLY A 244 -30.87 2.67 -21.94
CA GLY A 244 -32.08 1.89 -22.15
C GLY A 244 -33.10 2.51 -23.12
N ARG A 245 -32.83 3.65 -23.73
CA ARG A 245 -33.73 4.21 -24.76
C ARG A 245 -33.64 3.38 -26.06
N PRO A 246 -34.79 3.07 -26.71
CA PRO A 246 -34.77 2.37 -27.99
C PRO A 246 -34.07 3.21 -29.07
N ALA A 247 -33.20 2.58 -29.84
CA ALA A 247 -32.53 3.23 -30.96
C ALA A 247 -33.49 3.28 -32.16
N ILE A 248 -33.76 4.50 -32.66
CA ILE A 248 -34.47 4.73 -33.90
C ILE A 248 -33.43 5.12 -34.94
N LEU A 249 -33.29 4.30 -35.96
CA LEU A 249 -32.31 4.51 -37.01
C LEU A 249 -32.98 5.09 -38.26
N PRO A 250 -32.30 5.97 -39.04
CA PRO A 250 -32.79 6.47 -40.31
C PRO A 250 -33.02 5.33 -41.31
N PRO A 251 -33.90 5.54 -42.32
CA PRO A 251 -34.06 4.58 -43.40
C PRO A 251 -32.73 4.28 -44.10
N GLY A 252 -32.51 3.00 -44.44
CA GLY A 252 -31.27 2.56 -45.09
C GLY A 252 -30.09 2.32 -44.12
N THR A 253 -30.32 2.35 -42.80
CA THR A 253 -29.34 1.96 -41.81
C THR A 253 -29.72 0.63 -41.14
N GLU A 254 -28.74 -0.21 -40.88
CA GLU A 254 -28.89 -1.49 -40.14
C GLU A 254 -27.99 -1.48 -38.90
N MET A 255 -28.54 -1.86 -37.76
CA MET A 255 -27.75 -2.08 -36.57
C MET A 255 -27.35 -3.54 -36.48
N ARG A 256 -26.06 -3.83 -36.57
CA ARG A 256 -25.49 -5.15 -36.30
C ARG A 256 -24.88 -5.19 -34.92
N LEU A 257 -25.43 -6.01 -34.06
CA LEU A 257 -24.81 -6.33 -32.80
C LEU A 257 -23.54 -7.13 -33.07
N LEU A 258 -22.42 -6.62 -32.61
CA LEU A 258 -21.18 -7.37 -32.61
C LEU A 258 -21.23 -8.31 -31.41
N GLU A 259 -20.95 -9.60 -31.64
CA GLU A 259 -20.83 -10.54 -30.53
C GLU A 259 -19.79 -10.01 -29.53
N VAL A 260 -20.27 -9.60 -28.36
CA VAL A 260 -19.41 -9.29 -27.21
C VAL A 260 -19.14 -10.63 -26.54
N PRO A 261 -17.90 -11.07 -26.45
CA PRO A 261 -17.56 -12.22 -25.60
C PRO A 261 -18.09 -11.97 -24.19
N PRO A 262 -18.43 -12.99 -23.40
CA PRO A 262 -18.88 -12.83 -22.02
C PRO A 262 -17.72 -12.36 -21.14
N VAL A 263 -17.26 -11.11 -21.39
CA VAL A 263 -16.15 -10.46 -20.70
C VAL A 263 -16.52 -10.15 -19.25
N ASP A 264 -17.81 -10.02 -18.95
CA ASP A 264 -18.27 -9.56 -17.64
C ASP A 264 -17.95 -10.54 -16.50
N ARG A 265 -18.02 -11.84 -16.77
CA ARG A 265 -17.73 -12.87 -15.74
C ARG A 265 -16.25 -13.02 -15.48
N GLU A 266 -15.43 -13.08 -16.53
CA GLU A 266 -13.96 -13.16 -16.42
C GLU A 266 -13.40 -11.88 -15.80
N PHE A 267 -13.98 -10.73 -16.15
CA PHE A 267 -13.62 -9.45 -15.58
C PHE A 267 -13.95 -9.35 -14.08
N ALA A 268 -15.14 -9.80 -13.67
CA ALA A 268 -15.52 -9.83 -12.26
C ALA A 268 -14.60 -10.77 -11.44
N GLU A 269 -14.22 -11.91 -11.99
CA GLU A 269 -13.29 -12.84 -11.37
C GLU A 269 -11.87 -12.24 -11.27
N ALA A 270 -11.38 -11.57 -12.32
CA ALA A 270 -10.09 -10.88 -12.29
C ALA A 270 -10.07 -9.78 -11.23
N MET A 271 -11.15 -8.99 -11.10
CA MET A 271 -11.29 -7.99 -10.05
C MET A 271 -11.28 -8.61 -8.65
N ARG A 272 -11.94 -9.76 -8.47
CA ARG A 272 -11.93 -10.49 -7.21
C ARG A 272 -10.51 -10.95 -6.85
N LEU A 273 -9.81 -11.58 -7.77
CA LEU A 273 -8.43 -12.06 -7.58
C LEU A 273 -7.47 -10.90 -7.30
N THR A 274 -7.56 -9.80 -8.02
CA THR A 274 -6.75 -8.61 -7.79
C THR A 274 -6.95 -8.06 -6.38
N ARG A 275 -8.19 -7.99 -5.92
CA ARG A 275 -8.50 -7.60 -4.54
C ARG A 275 -7.86 -8.54 -3.52
N GLU A 276 -7.99 -9.85 -3.71
CA GLU A 276 -7.43 -10.87 -2.82
C GLU A 276 -5.90 -10.79 -2.78
N ASN A 277 -5.25 -10.55 -3.93
CA ASN A 277 -3.81 -10.33 -3.99
C ASN A 277 -3.38 -9.09 -3.20
N ILE A 278 -4.09 -7.97 -3.34
CA ILE A 278 -3.82 -6.76 -2.55
C ILE A 278 -3.91 -7.07 -1.06
N LEU A 279 -4.99 -7.71 -0.62
CA LEU A 279 -5.17 -8.08 0.79
C LEU A 279 -4.05 -8.99 1.30
N ALA A 280 -3.65 -9.98 0.49
CA ALA A 280 -2.57 -10.91 0.82
C ALA A 280 -1.21 -10.22 0.93
N ILE A 281 -0.89 -9.28 0.04
CA ILE A 281 0.36 -8.50 0.06
C ILE A 281 0.47 -7.64 1.33
N PHE A 282 -0.63 -7.03 1.77
CA PHE A 282 -0.68 -6.27 3.03
C PHE A 282 -0.85 -7.16 4.26
N GLY A 283 -1.22 -8.43 4.08
CA GLY A 283 -1.52 -9.37 5.16
C GLY A 283 -2.82 -9.05 5.90
N VAL A 284 -3.77 -8.36 5.28
CA VAL A 284 -5.05 -7.97 5.89
C VAL A 284 -6.12 -9.00 5.56
N PRO A 285 -6.74 -9.66 6.56
CA PRO A 285 -7.82 -10.61 6.30
C PRO A 285 -9.05 -9.90 5.72
N GLY A 286 -9.70 -10.53 4.74
CA GLY A 286 -10.93 -10.02 4.12
C GLY A 286 -12.07 -9.79 5.11
N SER A 287 -12.11 -10.55 6.20
CA SER A 287 -13.06 -10.38 7.29
C SER A 287 -12.98 -8.99 7.96
N LYS A 288 -11.80 -8.38 8.04
CA LYS A 288 -11.61 -7.02 8.57
C LYS A 288 -12.26 -5.94 7.70
N LEU A 289 -12.50 -6.24 6.44
CA LEU A 289 -13.13 -5.33 5.47
C LEU A 289 -14.59 -5.71 5.18
N GLY A 290 -15.16 -6.67 5.92
CA GLY A 290 -16.53 -7.13 5.71
C GLY A 290 -16.76 -7.86 4.37
N LEU A 291 -15.70 -8.42 3.78
CA LEU A 291 -15.75 -9.04 2.45
C LEU A 291 -16.12 -10.53 2.45
N VAL A 292 -16.29 -11.12 3.61
CA VAL A 292 -16.60 -12.57 3.75
C VAL A 292 -18.04 -12.71 4.21
N GLN A 293 -18.89 -13.38 3.40
CA GLN A 293 -20.33 -13.51 3.65
C GLN A 293 -20.69 -14.53 4.73
N ASP A 294 -19.87 -15.58 4.94
CA ASP A 294 -20.13 -16.67 5.90
C ASP A 294 -18.93 -16.90 6.82
N VAL A 295 -18.58 -15.88 7.62
CA VAL A 295 -17.54 -16.07 8.63
C VAL A 295 -18.15 -16.72 9.86
N ASN A 296 -17.83 -18.00 10.10
CA ASN A 296 -18.02 -18.58 11.42
C ASN A 296 -17.18 -17.75 12.44
N ARG A 297 -17.80 -17.38 13.57
CA ARG A 297 -17.17 -16.56 14.61
C ARG A 297 -15.78 -17.06 15.01
N ALA A 298 -15.59 -18.35 15.14
CA ALA A 298 -14.32 -18.96 15.47
C ALA A 298 -13.22 -18.69 14.41
N ASN A 299 -13.57 -18.70 13.12
CA ASN A 299 -12.65 -18.37 12.04
C ASN A 299 -12.30 -16.88 12.02
N ALA A 300 -13.25 -16.01 12.38
CA ALA A 300 -13.01 -14.57 12.48
C ALA A 300 -12.03 -14.26 13.61
N GLU A 301 -12.21 -14.87 14.78
CA GLU A 301 -11.31 -14.71 15.94
C GLU A 301 -9.90 -15.25 15.62
N ALA A 302 -9.79 -16.41 14.98
CA ALA A 302 -8.50 -16.97 14.56
C ALA A 302 -7.77 -16.07 13.54
N ASN A 303 -8.49 -15.53 12.56
CA ASN A 303 -7.95 -14.59 11.59
C ASN A 303 -7.47 -13.28 12.26
N ASP A 304 -8.19 -12.81 13.27
CA ASP A 304 -7.81 -11.65 14.07
C ASP A 304 -6.50 -11.89 14.82
N LEU A 305 -6.40 -13.00 15.53
CA LEU A 305 -5.17 -13.38 16.24
C LEU A 305 -3.98 -13.51 15.29
N THR A 306 -4.18 -14.15 14.14
CA THR A 306 -3.15 -14.27 13.09
C THR A 306 -2.73 -12.88 12.59
N PHE A 307 -3.68 -12.00 12.28
CA PHE A 307 -3.39 -10.62 11.84
C PHE A 307 -2.60 -9.85 12.90
N LEU A 308 -2.99 -9.94 14.17
CA LEU A 308 -2.28 -9.24 15.24
C LEU A 308 -0.86 -9.79 15.45
N ASN A 309 -0.69 -11.11 15.40
CA ASN A 309 0.59 -11.76 15.64
C ASN A 309 1.55 -11.63 14.45
N GLU A 310 1.07 -11.86 13.22
CA GLU A 310 1.93 -11.95 12.03
C GLU A 310 2.07 -10.62 11.28
N VAL A 311 1.13 -9.69 11.47
CA VAL A 311 1.14 -8.42 10.72
C VAL A 311 1.44 -7.23 11.63
N ILE A 312 0.73 -7.10 12.76
CA ILE A 312 0.87 -5.93 13.63
C ILE A 312 2.10 -6.04 14.53
N LYS A 313 2.27 -7.15 15.23
CA LYS A 313 3.37 -7.33 16.19
C LYS A 313 4.77 -7.15 15.59
N PRO A 314 5.10 -7.68 14.39
CA PRO A 314 6.39 -7.40 13.76
C PRO A 314 6.60 -5.91 13.42
N ARG A 315 5.52 -5.19 13.06
CA ARG A 315 5.60 -3.75 12.78
C ARG A 315 5.86 -2.94 14.03
N LEU A 316 5.23 -3.28 15.14
CA LEU A 316 5.48 -2.66 16.44
C LEU A 316 6.92 -2.89 16.88
N ARG A 317 7.44 -4.11 16.81
CA ARG A 317 8.83 -4.43 17.13
C ARG A 317 9.83 -3.66 16.26
N PHE A 318 9.53 -3.54 14.97
CA PHE A 318 10.37 -2.75 14.07
C PHE A 318 10.43 -1.26 14.46
N LEU A 319 9.30 -0.69 14.87
CA LEU A 319 9.26 0.68 15.40
C LEU A 319 10.02 0.78 16.72
N GLU A 320 9.86 -0.19 17.63
CA GLU A 320 10.60 -0.26 18.90
C GLU A 320 12.11 -0.23 18.66
N ASP A 321 12.61 -1.05 17.74
CA ASP A 321 14.04 -1.11 17.44
C ASP A 321 14.59 0.24 17.01
N ILE A 322 13.89 0.94 16.12
CA ILE A 322 14.32 2.26 15.65
C ILE A 322 14.17 3.31 16.74
N LEU A 323 13.07 3.33 17.49
CA LEU A 323 12.88 4.28 18.58
C LEU A 323 13.95 4.12 19.67
N ASN A 324 14.32 2.89 19.99
CA ASN A 324 15.34 2.62 20.97
C ASN A 324 16.74 2.97 20.47
N SER A 325 17.06 2.69 19.21
CA SER A 325 18.38 3.02 18.64
C SER A 325 18.57 4.51 18.37
N GLU A 326 17.49 5.25 18.02
CA GLU A 326 17.59 6.61 17.50
C GLU A 326 17.18 7.71 18.51
N ILE A 327 16.35 7.37 19.51
CA ILE A 327 15.82 8.36 20.45
C ILE A 327 16.14 7.98 21.88
N THR A 328 15.83 6.73 22.29
CA THR A 328 15.89 6.35 23.72
C THR A 328 17.29 6.47 24.28
N TYR A 329 18.31 6.14 23.50
CA TYR A 329 19.72 6.24 23.92
C TYR A 329 20.12 7.67 24.31
N LEU A 330 19.48 8.71 23.75
CA LEU A 330 19.76 10.11 24.11
C LEU A 330 19.35 10.46 25.55
N TYR A 331 18.51 9.64 26.15
CA TYR A 331 18.00 9.81 27.52
C TYR A 331 18.63 8.85 28.53
N GLY A 332 19.47 7.93 28.06
CA GLY A 332 20.26 7.00 28.88
C GLY A 332 20.10 5.54 28.49
N ASP A 333 21.15 4.77 28.63
CA ASP A 333 21.28 3.37 28.20
C ASP A 333 20.41 2.38 28.98
N SER A 334 19.84 2.80 30.10
CA SER A 334 18.98 1.95 30.95
C SER A 334 17.52 2.00 30.59
N LEU A 335 17.14 2.85 29.61
CA LEU A 335 15.77 3.04 29.19
C LEU A 335 15.43 2.22 27.93
N THR A 336 14.20 1.72 27.88
CA THR A 336 13.69 0.96 26.74
C THR A 336 12.22 1.31 26.51
N LEU A 337 11.90 1.72 25.29
CA LEU A 337 10.52 1.88 24.79
C LEU A 337 10.01 0.53 24.30
N ARG A 338 8.77 0.20 24.65
CA ARG A 338 8.11 -1.03 24.21
C ARG A 338 6.62 -0.78 24.02
N PHE A 339 6.06 -1.29 22.92
CA PHE A 339 4.62 -1.33 22.75
C PHE A 339 4.00 -2.47 23.56
N ASP A 340 2.76 -2.29 23.99
CA ASP A 340 1.99 -3.38 24.56
C ASP A 340 1.80 -4.49 23.51
N ASP A 341 1.66 -5.73 23.98
CA ASP A 341 1.36 -6.85 23.07
C ASP A 341 -0.01 -6.60 22.42
N PRO A 342 -0.10 -6.56 21.09
CA PRO A 342 -1.38 -6.32 20.41
C PRO A 342 -2.37 -7.47 20.56
N LEU A 343 -1.91 -8.63 21.00
CA LEU A 343 -2.76 -9.81 21.22
C LEU A 343 -3.61 -9.60 22.49
N PRO A 344 -4.91 -9.95 22.45
CA PRO A 344 -5.72 -9.94 23.64
C PRO A 344 -5.17 -10.95 24.66
N ARG A 345 -5.05 -10.54 25.92
CA ARG A 345 -4.63 -11.44 26.97
C ARG A 345 -5.73 -12.47 27.19
N ASP A 346 -5.38 -13.75 27.07
CA ASP A 346 -6.24 -14.85 27.48
C ASP A 346 -6.25 -14.94 29.01
N TRP A 347 -7.20 -14.20 29.61
CA TRP A 347 -7.34 -14.13 31.06
C TRP A 347 -7.69 -15.49 31.67
N GLU A 348 -8.39 -16.36 30.97
CA GLU A 348 -8.71 -17.70 31.50
C GLU A 348 -7.47 -18.59 31.53
N PHE A 349 -6.66 -18.54 30.50
CA PHE A 349 -5.39 -19.25 30.47
C PHE A 349 -4.40 -18.66 31.50
N ALA A 350 -4.28 -17.33 31.57
CA ALA A 350 -3.43 -16.66 32.55
C ALA A 350 -3.85 -17.00 33.99
N LEU A 351 -5.15 -16.97 34.29
CA LEU A 351 -5.67 -17.33 35.60
C LEU A 351 -5.38 -18.79 35.97
N ARG A 352 -5.65 -19.71 35.05
CA ARG A 352 -5.35 -21.16 35.27
C ARG A 352 -3.85 -21.40 35.45
N LYS A 353 -3.01 -20.74 34.68
CA LYS A 353 -1.55 -20.83 34.81
C LYS A 353 -1.11 -20.35 36.19
N VAL A 354 -1.54 -19.17 36.60
CA VAL A 354 -1.19 -18.58 37.90
C VAL A 354 -1.72 -19.45 39.05
N GLU A 355 -2.96 -19.91 39.01
CA GLU A 355 -3.54 -20.82 39.99
C GLU A 355 -2.73 -22.10 40.11
N THR A 356 -2.33 -22.70 39.01
CA THR A 356 -1.48 -23.90 39.00
C THR A 356 -0.11 -23.63 39.62
N LEU A 357 0.57 -22.52 39.23
CA LEU A 357 1.89 -22.19 39.74
C LEU A 357 1.90 -21.85 41.23
N VAL A 358 0.86 -21.18 41.71
CA VAL A 358 0.67 -20.90 43.15
C VAL A 358 0.38 -22.18 43.91
N THR A 359 -0.46 -23.05 43.40
CA THR A 359 -0.82 -24.33 44.01
C THR A 359 0.41 -25.26 44.12
N LEU A 360 1.26 -25.25 43.11
CA LEU A 360 2.54 -26.02 43.11
C LEU A 360 3.64 -25.36 43.95
N GLY A 361 3.40 -24.21 44.54
CA GLY A 361 4.39 -23.47 45.32
C GLY A 361 5.56 -22.90 44.52
N VAL A 362 5.40 -22.80 43.19
CA VAL A 362 6.41 -22.26 42.28
C VAL A 362 6.31 -20.72 42.20
N MET A 363 5.15 -20.16 42.51
CA MET A 363 4.87 -18.73 42.47
C MET A 363 4.24 -18.30 43.80
N SER A 364 4.74 -17.19 44.37
CA SER A 364 4.13 -16.58 45.54
C SER A 364 2.85 -15.81 45.21
N LEU A 365 2.00 -15.54 46.21
CA LEU A 365 0.80 -14.73 46.02
C LEU A 365 1.09 -13.29 45.56
N GLU A 366 2.25 -12.74 45.99
CA GLU A 366 2.65 -11.40 45.55
C GLU A 366 3.13 -11.39 44.11
N GLU A 367 3.84 -12.41 43.66
CA GLU A 367 4.19 -12.60 42.26
C GLU A 367 2.96 -12.85 41.39
N ALA A 368 2.01 -13.64 41.89
CA ALA A 368 0.73 -13.90 41.23
C ALA A 368 -0.08 -12.61 41.01
N ARG A 369 -0.17 -11.74 42.02
CA ARG A 369 -0.82 -10.43 41.91
C ARG A 369 -0.14 -9.54 40.88
N ARG A 370 1.18 -9.50 40.85
CA ARG A 370 1.95 -8.75 39.85
C ARG A 370 1.72 -9.29 38.43
N GLU A 371 1.76 -10.62 38.27
CA GLU A 371 1.52 -11.28 36.96
C GLU A 371 0.10 -11.01 36.46
N MET A 372 -0.88 -10.90 37.36
CA MET A 372 -2.28 -10.60 37.04
C MET A 372 -2.58 -9.09 36.98
N GLU A 373 -1.58 -8.23 37.17
CA GLU A 373 -1.73 -6.76 37.24
C GLU A 373 -2.77 -6.31 38.29
N LEU A 374 -2.92 -7.07 39.35
CA LEU A 374 -3.77 -6.77 40.48
C LEU A 374 -2.89 -6.12 41.58
N GLU A 375 -2.78 -4.80 41.54
CA GLU A 375 -2.18 -4.03 42.64
C GLU A 375 -3.05 -3.97 43.87
#